data_59e7965f5357d32ddd090113d2276c6d
#
_entry.id   59e7965f5357d32ddd090113d2276c6d
#
_cell.length_a   1.000
_cell.length_b   1.000
_cell.length_c   1.000
_cell.angle_alpha   90.00
_cell.angle_beta   90.00
_cell.angle_gamma   90.00
#
_symmetry.space_group_name_H-M   'P 1'
#
loop_
_entity.id
_entity.type
_entity.pdbx_description
1 polymer ?
#
loop_
_entity_poly.entity_id
_entity_poly.type
_entity_poly.pdbx_seq_one_letter_code
_entity_poly.pdbx_strand_id
1 'polypeptide(L)'
;MTKKFTFSTPSCLSCQYRMIVGGSVSETRYCTGFEKKKPRRFRKSDPRIKPPKWCPRRLSPPICRIYGLVDKNSELMEFMLRNELGHIHPSPHHYKLRMEISLRMTAKEFFTETQKEYLENILPPQVQVETGEIIEIDDGFRPYCFYVDSFASVTPLAYFEIKTPKQD
;
A
#
# COMPACT_ATOMS: atom_id res chain seq x y z
N MET A 1 20.86 -13.17 6.51
CA MET A 1 20.47 -11.80 6.97
C MET A 1 19.09 -11.48 6.43
N THR A 2 18.05 -11.52 7.26
CA THR A 2 16.70 -11.12 6.87
C THR A 2 16.69 -9.60 6.65
N LYS A 3 16.50 -9.18 5.41
CA LYS A 3 16.34 -7.75 5.09
C LYS A 3 15.15 -7.23 5.89
N LYS A 4 15.41 -6.31 6.81
CA LYS A 4 14.39 -5.67 7.64
C LYS A 4 13.44 -4.92 6.71
N PHE A 5 12.16 -5.31 6.70
CA PHE A 5 11.15 -4.61 5.91
C PHE A 5 10.98 -3.18 6.43
N THR A 6 10.96 -2.21 5.51
CA THR A 6 10.93 -0.79 5.88
C THR A 6 9.76 -0.10 5.20
N PHE A 7 8.92 0.55 5.98
CA PHE A 7 7.87 1.43 5.46
C PHE A 7 8.48 2.76 5.03
N SER A 8 8.31 3.14 3.77
CA SER A 8 8.75 4.43 3.28
C SER A 8 7.86 5.56 3.81
N THR A 9 8.47 6.68 4.19
CA THR A 9 7.70 7.88 4.55
C THR A 9 7.48 8.70 3.28
N PRO A 10 6.22 8.98 2.89
CA PRO A 10 5.95 9.84 1.74
C PRO A 10 6.58 11.21 1.94
N SER A 11 7.15 11.76 0.88
CA SER A 11 7.82 13.06 0.94
C SER A 11 7.35 14.00 -0.17
N CYS A 12 7.05 15.26 0.20
CA CYS A 12 6.82 16.33 -0.76
C CYS A 12 8.12 16.84 -1.39
N LEU A 13 9.29 16.56 -0.82
CA LEU A 13 10.57 17.03 -1.38
C LEU A 13 10.88 16.39 -2.73
N SER A 14 10.59 15.12 -2.88
CA SER A 14 10.79 14.34 -4.10
C SER A 14 9.51 14.19 -4.95
N CYS A 15 8.43 14.90 -4.60
CA CYS A 15 7.16 14.79 -5.31
C CYS A 15 7.20 15.53 -6.64
N GLN A 16 6.88 14.84 -7.74
CA GLN A 16 6.83 15.42 -9.10
C GLN A 16 5.82 16.58 -9.25
N TYR A 17 4.81 16.64 -8.38
CA TYR A 17 3.80 17.70 -8.38
C TYR A 17 4.19 18.91 -7.51
N ARG A 18 5.36 18.91 -6.91
CA ARG A 18 5.85 20.06 -6.17
C ARG A 18 6.46 21.08 -7.13
N MET A 19 5.99 22.31 -7.06
CA MET A 19 6.54 23.45 -7.78
C MET A 19 7.01 24.51 -6.79
N ILE A 20 8.17 25.09 -7.04
CA ILE A 20 8.74 26.17 -6.26
C ILE A 20 8.84 27.40 -7.18
N VAL A 21 8.33 28.53 -6.69
CA VAL A 21 8.38 29.82 -7.40
C VAL A 21 9.04 30.85 -6.50
N GLY A 22 10.01 31.59 -7.05
CA GLY A 22 10.76 32.64 -6.34
C GLY A 22 12.23 32.28 -6.17
N GLY A 23 13.03 33.27 -5.76
CA GLY A 23 14.47 33.13 -5.50
C GLY A 23 14.76 32.81 -4.03
N SER A 24 16.07 32.74 -3.69
CA SER A 24 16.58 32.35 -2.36
C SER A 24 16.02 33.12 -1.17
N VAL A 25 15.47 34.31 -1.39
CA VAL A 25 14.94 35.19 -0.32
C VAL A 25 13.44 35.01 -0.08
N SER A 26 12.66 34.56 -1.12
CA SER A 26 11.20 34.40 -1.01
C SER A 26 10.71 33.20 -1.79
N GLU A 27 10.91 32.02 -1.24
CA GLU A 27 10.41 30.76 -1.83
C GLU A 27 8.92 30.56 -1.54
N THR A 28 8.12 30.44 -2.58
CA THR A 28 6.71 30.03 -2.46
C THR A 28 6.52 28.65 -3.08
N ARG A 29 5.93 27.73 -2.32
CA ARG A 29 5.69 26.34 -2.72
C ARG A 29 4.26 26.14 -3.15
N TYR A 30 4.08 25.37 -4.22
CA TYR A 30 2.78 24.99 -4.77
C TYR A 30 2.72 23.48 -5.02
N CYS A 31 1.51 22.92 -4.96
CA CYS A 31 1.20 21.58 -5.42
C CYS A 31 0.35 21.66 -6.69
N THR A 32 0.81 21.02 -7.77
CA THR A 32 0.12 20.96 -9.07
C THR A 32 -0.66 19.66 -9.27
N GLY A 33 -0.70 18.76 -8.27
CA GLY A 33 -1.30 17.43 -8.37
C GLY A 33 -2.84 17.42 -8.37
N PHE A 34 -3.50 18.57 -8.43
CA PHE A 34 -4.95 18.67 -8.56
C PHE A 34 -5.35 18.65 -10.02
N GLU A 35 -6.04 17.61 -10.46
CA GLU A 35 -6.58 17.54 -11.82
C GLU A 35 -7.55 18.71 -12.08
N LYS A 36 -7.37 19.37 -13.23
CA LYS A 36 -8.24 20.48 -13.74
C LYS A 36 -8.41 21.65 -12.77
N LYS A 37 -7.55 21.81 -11.76
CA LYS A 37 -7.59 22.92 -10.80
C LYS A 37 -6.30 23.73 -10.82
N LYS A 38 -6.39 24.99 -10.37
CA LYS A 38 -5.19 25.83 -10.19
C LYS A 38 -4.25 25.22 -9.14
N PRO A 39 -2.92 25.40 -9.29
CA PRO A 39 -1.95 24.99 -8.29
C PRO A 39 -2.31 25.51 -6.90
N ARG A 40 -2.25 24.63 -5.89
CA ARG A 40 -2.53 25.01 -4.51
C ARG A 40 -1.27 25.45 -3.81
N ARG A 41 -1.27 26.66 -3.27
CA ARG A 41 -0.16 27.20 -2.48
C ARG A 41 -0.08 26.50 -1.11
N PHE A 42 1.13 26.12 -0.70
CA PHE A 42 1.39 25.66 0.66
C PHE A 42 1.29 26.84 1.64
N ARG A 43 0.65 26.61 2.77
CA ARG A 43 0.60 27.55 3.88
C ARG A 43 1.87 27.46 4.72
N LYS A 44 2.18 28.46 5.53
CA LYS A 44 3.30 28.41 6.49
C LYS A 44 3.17 27.27 7.50
N SER A 45 1.92 26.91 7.85
CA SER A 45 1.60 25.81 8.77
C SER A 45 1.68 24.41 8.13
N ASP A 46 1.77 24.30 6.80
CA ASP A 46 1.86 23.00 6.13
C ASP A 46 3.27 22.40 6.33
N PRO A 47 3.36 21.06 6.49
CA PRO A 47 4.63 20.39 6.64
C PRO A 47 5.56 20.68 5.47
N ARG A 48 6.88 20.81 5.74
CA ARG A 48 7.88 21.04 4.69
C ARG A 48 8.24 19.76 3.93
N ILE A 49 8.28 18.64 4.62
CA ILE A 49 8.77 17.36 4.11
C ILE A 49 7.61 16.40 3.84
N LYS A 50 6.76 16.18 4.83
CA LYS A 50 5.63 15.24 4.73
C LYS A 50 4.49 15.81 3.88
N PRO A 51 3.71 14.96 3.20
CA PRO A 51 2.49 15.41 2.52
C PRO A 51 1.50 16.03 3.53
N PRO A 52 0.93 17.21 3.22
CA PRO A 52 -0.10 17.80 4.06
C PRO A 52 -1.38 16.94 4.05
N LYS A 53 -2.28 17.17 5.00
CA LYS A 53 -3.57 16.44 5.08
C LYS A 53 -4.42 16.60 3.81
N TRP A 54 -4.30 17.72 3.13
CA TRP A 54 -5.02 18.05 1.90
C TRP A 54 -4.33 17.55 0.61
N CYS A 55 -3.25 16.75 0.70
CA CYS A 55 -2.55 16.21 -0.47
C CYS A 55 -3.54 15.41 -1.35
N PRO A 56 -3.64 15.72 -2.67
CA PRO A 56 -4.61 15.05 -3.56
C PRO A 56 -4.30 13.56 -3.79
N ARG A 57 -3.06 13.14 -3.56
CA ARG A 57 -2.66 11.72 -3.67
C ARG A 57 -3.03 10.90 -2.45
N ARG A 58 -3.36 11.53 -1.33
CA ARG A 58 -3.69 10.81 -0.10
C ARG A 58 -5.06 10.17 -0.21
N LEU A 59 -5.12 8.87 -0.04
CA LEU A 59 -6.37 8.14 0.19
C LEU A 59 -6.66 8.13 1.70
N SER A 60 -7.80 8.65 2.09
CA SER A 60 -8.21 8.70 3.49
C SER A 60 -9.73 8.49 3.56
N PRO A 61 -10.18 7.34 4.04
CA PRO A 61 -9.37 6.23 4.56
C PRO A 61 -8.54 5.50 3.48
N PRO A 62 -7.45 4.82 3.86
CA PRO A 62 -6.73 3.93 2.96
C PRO A 62 -7.62 2.84 2.37
N ILE A 63 -7.27 2.39 1.18
CA ILE A 63 -7.95 1.28 0.51
C ILE A 63 -7.22 -0.01 0.84
N CYS A 64 -7.96 -1.02 1.27
CA CYS A 64 -7.48 -2.38 1.45
C CYS A 64 -8.05 -3.27 0.35
N ARG A 65 -7.18 -3.93 -0.41
CA ARG A 65 -7.54 -4.91 -1.44
C ARG A 65 -7.08 -6.29 -1.01
N ILE A 66 -7.95 -7.27 -1.22
CA ILE A 66 -7.65 -8.66 -0.93
C ILE A 66 -7.63 -9.41 -2.25
N TYR A 67 -6.50 -10.05 -2.52
CA TYR A 67 -6.29 -10.86 -3.72
C TYR A 67 -6.27 -12.33 -3.34
N GLY A 68 -7.17 -13.10 -3.94
CA GLY A 68 -7.22 -14.55 -3.81
C GLY A 68 -6.60 -15.23 -5.03
N LEU A 69 -6.26 -16.50 -4.88
CA LEU A 69 -5.75 -17.32 -5.96
C LEU A 69 -6.82 -17.48 -7.09
N VAL A 70 -6.35 -17.48 -8.33
CA VAL A 70 -7.24 -17.54 -9.50
C VAL A 70 -7.97 -18.87 -9.56
N ASP A 71 -7.24 -19.98 -9.32
CA ASP A 71 -7.75 -21.35 -9.38
C ASP A 71 -6.85 -22.32 -8.59
N LYS A 72 -7.25 -23.60 -8.56
CA LYS A 72 -6.49 -24.66 -7.88
C LYS A 72 -5.12 -24.93 -8.50
N ASN A 73 -4.92 -24.70 -9.78
CA ASN A 73 -3.61 -24.86 -10.42
C ASN A 73 -2.67 -23.78 -9.94
N SER A 74 -3.14 -22.55 -9.82
CA SER A 74 -2.37 -21.44 -9.24
C SER A 74 -2.00 -21.72 -7.79
N GLU A 75 -2.89 -22.30 -6.99
CA GLU A 75 -2.62 -22.71 -5.62
C GLU A 75 -1.50 -23.76 -5.57
N LEU A 76 -1.56 -24.79 -6.41
CA LEU A 76 -0.53 -25.82 -6.49
C LEU A 76 0.82 -25.22 -6.91
N MET A 77 0.83 -24.35 -7.92
CA MET A 77 2.06 -23.71 -8.40
C MET A 77 2.70 -22.83 -7.32
N GLU A 78 1.92 -22.05 -6.59
CA GLU A 78 2.43 -21.23 -5.48
C GLU A 78 2.99 -22.11 -4.35
N PHE A 79 2.34 -23.22 -4.04
CA PHE A 79 2.84 -24.20 -3.07
C PHE A 79 4.19 -24.80 -3.49
N MET A 80 4.32 -25.20 -4.76
CA MET A 80 5.58 -25.73 -5.31
C MET A 80 6.69 -24.69 -5.29
N LEU A 81 6.42 -23.47 -5.76
CA LEU A 81 7.39 -22.37 -5.76
C LEU A 81 7.87 -22.04 -4.34
N ARG A 82 6.98 -22.02 -3.36
CA ARG A 82 7.33 -21.80 -1.96
C ARG A 82 8.26 -22.88 -1.43
N ASN A 83 8.01 -24.14 -1.77
CA ASN A 83 8.85 -25.26 -1.34
C ASN A 83 10.24 -25.24 -2.01
N GLU A 84 10.31 -24.93 -3.30
CA GLU A 84 11.56 -24.85 -4.05
C GLU A 84 12.44 -23.66 -3.61
N LEU A 85 11.83 -22.50 -3.43
CA LEU A 85 12.56 -21.27 -3.09
C LEU A 85 12.84 -21.14 -1.59
N GLY A 86 12.18 -21.91 -0.74
CA GLY A 86 12.34 -21.85 0.72
C GLY A 86 11.88 -20.52 1.34
N HIS A 87 11.16 -19.67 0.58
CA HIS A 87 10.61 -18.40 1.04
C HIS A 87 9.37 -18.02 0.23
N ILE A 88 8.58 -17.06 0.76
CA ILE A 88 7.35 -16.62 0.11
C ILE A 88 7.68 -15.64 -1.02
N HIS A 89 7.37 -16.04 -2.25
CA HIS A 89 7.57 -15.23 -3.44
C HIS A 89 6.41 -15.43 -4.44
N PRO A 90 5.21 -14.92 -4.08
CA PRO A 90 4.01 -15.16 -4.89
C PRO A 90 4.12 -14.53 -6.27
N SER A 91 3.61 -15.22 -7.29
CA SER A 91 3.53 -14.71 -8.64
C SER A 91 2.23 -13.91 -8.84
N PRO A 92 2.28 -12.64 -9.25
CA PRO A 92 1.10 -11.82 -9.45
C PRO A 92 0.07 -12.40 -10.43
N HIS A 93 0.51 -13.23 -11.37
CA HIS A 93 -0.38 -13.89 -12.36
C HIS A 93 -1.32 -14.93 -11.76
N HIS A 94 -0.99 -15.45 -10.58
CA HIS A 94 -1.81 -16.44 -9.88
C HIS A 94 -2.91 -15.81 -9.01
N TYR A 95 -3.00 -14.48 -8.98
CA TYR A 95 -3.91 -13.76 -8.10
C TYR A 95 -4.89 -12.89 -8.86
N LYS A 96 -6.10 -12.77 -8.32
CA LYS A 96 -7.14 -11.84 -8.77
C LYS A 96 -7.73 -11.08 -7.61
N LEU A 97 -8.17 -9.85 -7.86
CA LEU A 97 -8.89 -9.06 -6.87
C LEU A 97 -10.18 -9.79 -6.47
N ARG A 98 -10.31 -10.06 -5.18
CA ARG A 98 -11.48 -10.68 -4.58
C ARG A 98 -12.38 -9.67 -3.89
N MET A 99 -11.76 -8.71 -3.20
CA MET A 99 -12.48 -7.71 -2.40
C MET A 99 -11.70 -6.41 -2.30
N GLU A 100 -12.42 -5.30 -2.26
CA GLU A 100 -11.87 -3.98 -1.95
C GLU A 100 -12.72 -3.34 -0.85
N ILE A 101 -12.07 -2.82 0.19
CA ILE A 101 -12.69 -2.16 1.33
C ILE A 101 -11.91 -0.92 1.75
N SER A 102 -12.55 -0.03 2.49
CA SER A 102 -11.86 1.06 3.19
C SER A 102 -11.36 0.58 4.54
N LEU A 103 -10.09 0.83 4.85
CA LEU A 103 -9.47 0.45 6.11
C LEU A 103 -9.04 1.70 6.89
N ARG A 104 -9.40 1.80 8.19
CA ARG A 104 -9.09 2.99 9.01
C ARG A 104 -7.68 2.98 9.61
N MET A 105 -6.74 2.29 8.97
CA MET A 105 -5.35 2.24 9.41
C MET A 105 -4.40 2.22 8.22
N THR A 106 -3.22 2.74 8.40
CA THR A 106 -2.13 2.68 7.42
C THR A 106 -1.52 1.29 7.36
N ALA A 107 -0.76 0.99 6.29
CA ALA A 107 -0.05 -0.28 6.16
C ALA A 107 0.90 -0.57 7.33
N LYS A 108 1.54 0.48 7.88
CA LYS A 108 2.42 0.35 9.04
C LYS A 108 1.66 -0.01 10.32
N GLU A 109 0.53 0.66 10.55
CA GLU A 109 -0.33 0.36 11.70
C GLU A 109 -0.89 -1.05 11.59
N PHE A 110 -1.41 -1.42 10.43
CA PHE A 110 -1.88 -2.77 10.15
C PHE A 110 -0.81 -3.82 10.48
N PHE A 111 0.39 -3.69 9.92
CA PHE A 111 1.48 -4.61 10.19
C PHE A 111 1.87 -4.66 11.68
N THR A 112 1.81 -3.52 12.37
CA THR A 112 2.09 -3.47 13.81
C THR A 112 1.03 -4.20 14.62
N GLU A 113 -0.24 -4.07 14.25
CA GLU A 113 -1.33 -4.76 14.94
C GLU A 113 -1.31 -6.27 14.66
N THR A 114 -0.97 -6.72 13.45
CA THR A 114 -0.83 -8.16 13.14
C THR A 114 0.29 -8.87 13.91
N GLN A 115 1.18 -8.14 14.57
CA GLN A 115 2.17 -8.72 15.49
C GLN A 115 1.61 -8.96 16.90
N LYS A 116 0.42 -8.48 17.20
CA LYS A 116 -0.21 -8.54 18.53
C LYS A 116 -1.52 -9.28 18.54
N GLU A 117 -2.28 -9.17 17.45
CA GLU A 117 -3.66 -9.64 17.32
C GLU A 117 -3.86 -10.51 16.08
N TYR A 118 -4.87 -11.37 16.12
CA TYR A 118 -5.30 -12.15 14.96
C TYR A 118 -5.93 -11.26 13.89
N LEU A 119 -5.77 -11.62 12.62
CA LEU A 119 -6.31 -10.87 11.48
C LEU A 119 -7.83 -10.64 11.57
N GLU A 120 -8.56 -11.60 12.09
CA GLU A 120 -10.02 -11.51 12.30
C GLU A 120 -10.45 -10.40 13.27
N ASN A 121 -9.55 -10.00 14.18
CA ASN A 121 -9.79 -8.89 15.12
C ASN A 121 -9.41 -7.53 14.53
N ILE A 122 -8.57 -7.51 13.51
CA ILE A 122 -8.05 -6.29 12.86
C ILE A 122 -8.90 -5.89 11.66
N LEU A 123 -9.32 -6.88 10.88
CA LEU A 123 -10.16 -6.66 9.70
C LEU A 123 -11.64 -6.54 10.11
N PRO A 124 -12.47 -5.82 9.31
CA PRO A 124 -13.90 -5.78 9.57
C PRO A 124 -14.53 -7.19 9.60
N PRO A 125 -15.53 -7.45 10.45
CA PRO A 125 -16.09 -8.79 10.65
C PRO A 125 -16.62 -9.50 9.39
N GLN A 126 -16.99 -8.73 8.36
CA GLN A 126 -17.45 -9.25 7.08
C GLN A 126 -16.29 -9.69 6.15
N VAL A 127 -15.04 -9.42 6.54
CA VAL A 127 -13.86 -9.71 5.75
C VAL A 127 -13.21 -10.97 6.30
N GLN A 128 -13.30 -12.04 5.54
CA GLN A 128 -12.58 -13.28 5.83
C GLN A 128 -11.41 -13.38 4.85
N VAL A 129 -10.26 -13.75 5.38
CA VAL A 129 -9.03 -13.99 4.60
C VAL A 129 -8.53 -15.40 4.85
N GLU A 130 -7.98 -16.01 3.82
CA GLU A 130 -7.45 -17.36 3.86
C GLU A 130 -5.92 -17.36 3.74
N THR A 131 -5.30 -18.40 4.27
CA THR A 131 -3.86 -18.62 4.06
C THR A 131 -3.54 -18.67 2.57
N GLY A 132 -2.51 -17.98 2.17
CA GLY A 132 -2.12 -17.87 0.75
C GLY A 132 -2.69 -16.64 0.04
N GLU A 133 -3.65 -15.93 0.61
CA GLU A 133 -4.15 -14.67 0.05
C GLU A 133 -3.18 -13.52 0.30
N ILE A 134 -3.37 -12.43 -0.45
CA ILE A 134 -2.56 -11.23 -0.33
C ILE A 134 -3.45 -10.06 0.06
N ILE A 135 -3.02 -9.32 1.08
CA ILE A 135 -3.64 -8.07 1.53
C ILE A 135 -2.79 -6.91 1.03
N GLU A 136 -3.35 -6.04 0.21
CA GLU A 136 -2.72 -4.78 -0.21
C GLU A 136 -3.36 -3.62 0.55
N ILE A 137 -2.54 -2.73 1.11
CA ILE A 137 -3.01 -1.49 1.74
C ILE A 137 -2.38 -0.31 1.01
N ASP A 138 -3.24 0.53 0.44
CA ASP A 138 -2.89 1.69 -0.37
C ASP A 138 -3.40 2.98 0.28
N ASP A 139 -2.50 3.85 0.68
CA ASP A 139 -2.77 5.18 1.21
C ASP A 139 -2.65 6.30 0.15
N GLY A 140 -2.49 5.92 -1.13
CA GLY A 140 -2.34 6.81 -2.27
C GLY A 140 -0.89 7.24 -2.56
N PHE A 141 0.09 6.78 -1.76
CA PHE A 141 1.50 7.07 -2.00
C PHE A 141 2.26 5.85 -2.49
N ARG A 142 2.13 4.76 -1.79
CA ARG A 142 2.70 3.47 -2.15
C ARG A 142 1.84 2.36 -1.57
N PRO A 143 1.34 1.43 -2.38
CA PRO A 143 0.70 0.22 -1.87
C PRO A 143 1.73 -0.67 -1.17
N TYR A 144 1.30 -1.31 -0.09
CA TYR A 144 2.07 -2.33 0.62
C TYR A 144 1.30 -3.64 0.61
N CYS A 145 1.96 -4.70 0.21
CA CYS A 145 1.37 -6.03 0.13
C CYS A 145 1.89 -6.93 1.24
N PHE A 146 0.98 -7.76 1.76
CA PHE A 146 1.22 -8.71 2.83
C PHE A 146 0.66 -10.07 2.43
N TYR A 147 1.49 -11.09 2.51
CA TYR A 147 1.07 -12.48 2.31
C TYR A 147 0.49 -13.01 3.61
N VAL A 148 -0.66 -13.67 3.56
CA VAL A 148 -1.29 -14.30 4.73
C VAL A 148 -0.67 -15.68 4.93
N ASP A 149 0.22 -15.79 5.92
CA ASP A 149 0.91 -17.05 6.26
C ASP A 149 0.02 -18.03 7.01
N SER A 150 -0.80 -17.46 7.89
CA SER A 150 -1.77 -18.18 8.73
C SER A 150 -2.83 -17.17 9.17
N PHE A 151 -3.90 -17.63 9.80
CA PHE A 151 -4.95 -16.76 10.35
C PHE A 151 -4.44 -15.72 11.36
N ALA A 152 -3.24 -15.89 11.86
CA ALA A 152 -2.66 -15.04 12.90
C ALA A 152 -1.50 -14.19 12.41
N SER A 153 -0.95 -14.43 11.22
CA SER A 153 0.28 -13.74 10.81
C SER A 153 0.29 -13.36 9.33
N VAL A 154 1.03 -12.30 9.03
CA VAL A 154 1.27 -11.85 7.66
C VAL A 154 2.76 -11.61 7.44
N THR A 155 3.23 -11.90 6.24
CA THR A 155 4.59 -11.58 5.78
C THR A 155 4.58 -10.43 4.78
N PRO A 156 5.30 -9.33 5.02
CA PRO A 156 5.39 -8.23 4.06
C PRO A 156 6.08 -8.66 2.78
N LEU A 157 5.53 -8.27 1.64
CA LEU A 157 6.07 -8.55 0.31
C LEU A 157 6.78 -7.30 -0.24
N ALA A 158 8.07 -7.41 -0.52
CA ALA A 158 8.86 -6.26 -0.98
C ALA A 158 8.58 -5.88 -2.45
N TYR A 159 8.18 -6.85 -3.29
CA TYR A 159 8.12 -6.69 -4.75
C TYR A 159 6.88 -7.36 -5.37
N PHE A 160 5.74 -7.22 -4.73
CA PHE A 160 4.51 -7.75 -5.28
C PHE A 160 3.69 -6.59 -5.87
N GLU A 161 3.42 -6.63 -7.18
CA GLU A 161 2.57 -5.67 -7.88
C GLU A 161 1.63 -6.41 -8.82
N ILE A 162 0.34 -6.33 -8.58
CA ILE A 162 -0.67 -6.73 -9.54
C ILE A 162 -0.88 -5.56 -10.49
N LYS A 163 -0.46 -5.73 -11.74
CA LYS A 163 -0.80 -4.77 -12.79
C LYS A 163 -2.31 -4.84 -13.02
N THR A 164 -3.05 -3.91 -12.45
CA THR A 164 -4.45 -3.69 -12.84
C THR A 164 -4.47 -3.45 -14.34
N PRO A 165 -5.29 -4.16 -15.13
CA PRO A 165 -5.47 -3.82 -16.53
C PRO A 165 -5.90 -2.36 -16.60
N LYS A 166 -5.20 -1.55 -17.40
CA LYS A 166 -5.66 -0.19 -17.68
C LYS A 166 -7.08 -0.35 -18.24
N GLN A 167 -8.04 0.26 -17.57
CA GLN A 167 -9.36 0.46 -18.15
C GLN A 167 -9.13 1.44 -19.30
N ASP A 168 -9.17 0.89 -20.52
CA ASP A 168 -9.21 1.68 -21.77
C ASP A 168 -10.56 2.38 -21.89
#